data_cffe7c6005b57c8c7bfb957afb56ede9
#
_entry.id   cffe7c6005b57c8c7bfb957afb56ede9
#
_cell.length_a   1.000
_cell.length_b   1.000
_cell.length_c   1.000
_cell.angle_alpha   90.00
_cell.angle_beta   90.00
_cell.angle_gamma   90.00
#
_symmetry.space_group_name_H-M   'P 1'
#
loop_
_entity.id
_entity.type
_entity.pdbx_description
1 polymer ?
#
loop_
_entity_poly.entity_id
_entity_poly.type
_entity_poly.pdbx_seq_one_letter_code
_entity_poly.pdbx_strand_id
1 'polypeptide(L)'
;MKSLFTALVPLLPLATALPLVSSESPNAQPKSLYPFSSSGSNAKVAGRLFNIDGKVEYFAGTNAWWLAHLSSNSDVDLSFSQMAATGYKIVRVWGFGDANTPPPSTNTDPNLVYFQILNSTGSYINYGADGLQRLDYVVHAASKYGLKLVLNFVNNWGDYGGIAAYTNAFNCSSTSFYTDATCQKVYKNYVKTIVTRYRSSTAIFAWELGNEPRCNGCETSVLTNWASDISSYIKSLDSNHMVTLGDEGWFAPADGIGDGSYAYGGAEGIDWVANLKIKTLDYGVFHLYPNSWGYNYTWGNEWIEQHDKAGKAVGKPVILEEYGTPFPYNHIETEGPWQATVLKSGIAADQIWQFGPNGTSVSAEVFGDVNTIYFKTPEYATLGTGHAKAMSKKKV
;
A
#
# COMPACT_ATOMS: atom_id res chain seq x y z
N MET A 1 -43.71 -47.24 -71.54
CA MET A 1 -42.62 -46.34 -71.49
C MET A 1 -43.01 -45.26 -70.40
N LYS A 2 -42.48 -45.41 -69.23
CA LYS A 2 -42.75 -44.46 -68.08
C LYS A 2 -41.54 -43.60 -67.88
N SER A 3 -41.74 -42.28 -68.03
CA SER A 3 -40.71 -41.28 -67.82
C SER A 3 -40.67 -40.94 -66.34
N LEU A 4 -39.51 -41.03 -65.67
CA LEU A 4 -39.25 -40.51 -64.33
C LEU A 4 -38.75 -39.10 -64.46
N PHE A 5 -39.45 -38.17 -63.84
CA PHE A 5 -38.96 -36.80 -63.56
C PHE A 5 -38.28 -36.80 -62.21
N THR A 6 -37.00 -36.50 -62.22
CA THR A 6 -36.20 -36.27 -61.02
C THR A 6 -36.23 -34.77 -60.70
N ALA A 7 -36.80 -34.40 -59.58
CA ALA A 7 -36.77 -33.04 -59.10
C ALA A 7 -35.44 -32.75 -58.36
N LEU A 8 -34.66 -31.77 -58.82
CA LEU A 8 -33.52 -31.21 -58.12
C LEU A 8 -34.02 -30.21 -57.06
N VAL A 9 -33.69 -30.44 -55.78
CA VAL A 9 -33.88 -29.49 -54.71
C VAL A 9 -32.57 -28.69 -54.56
N PRO A 10 -32.57 -27.34 -54.57
CA PRO A 10 -31.37 -26.56 -54.37
C PRO A 10 -31.01 -26.52 -52.88
N LEU A 11 -29.81 -26.97 -52.56
CA LEU A 11 -29.18 -26.76 -51.24
C LEU A 11 -28.78 -25.30 -51.09
N LEU A 12 -29.40 -24.62 -50.17
CA LEU A 12 -28.96 -23.30 -49.66
C LEU A 12 -27.72 -23.52 -48.76
N PRO A 13 -26.65 -22.73 -48.90
CA PRO A 13 -25.52 -22.81 -47.99
C PRO A 13 -25.91 -22.22 -46.61
N LEU A 14 -25.73 -23.00 -45.55
CA LEU A 14 -25.74 -22.52 -44.17
C LEU A 14 -24.57 -21.56 -44.00
N ALA A 15 -24.89 -20.27 -43.86
CA ALA A 15 -23.92 -19.28 -43.39
C ALA A 15 -23.68 -19.51 -41.89
N THR A 16 -22.55 -20.11 -41.56
CA THR A 16 -22.06 -20.12 -40.16
C THR A 16 -21.64 -18.69 -39.79
N ALA A 17 -22.41 -18.05 -38.95
CA ALA A 17 -21.99 -16.80 -38.33
C ALA A 17 -20.78 -17.09 -37.44
N LEU A 18 -19.61 -16.62 -37.84
CA LEU A 18 -18.45 -16.51 -36.97
C LEU A 18 -18.78 -15.57 -35.82
N PRO A 19 -18.43 -15.91 -34.57
CA PRO A 19 -18.63 -14.95 -33.47
C PRO A 19 -17.82 -13.69 -33.75
N LEU A 20 -18.45 -12.55 -33.63
CA LEU A 20 -17.81 -11.23 -33.64
C LEU A 20 -16.76 -11.22 -32.51
N VAL A 21 -15.50 -11.37 -32.87
CA VAL A 21 -14.38 -11.03 -31.99
C VAL A 21 -14.45 -9.54 -31.80
N SER A 22 -14.89 -9.10 -30.63
CA SER A 22 -14.82 -7.70 -30.25
C SER A 22 -13.36 -7.26 -30.37
N SER A 23 -13.09 -6.30 -31.23
CA SER A 23 -11.77 -5.67 -31.34
C SER A 23 -11.50 -4.87 -30.07
N GLU A 24 -10.95 -5.54 -29.05
CA GLU A 24 -10.37 -4.84 -27.93
C GLU A 24 -9.17 -4.03 -28.45
N SER A 25 -9.09 -2.77 -28.01
CA SER A 25 -7.96 -1.90 -28.31
C SER A 25 -6.65 -2.61 -27.94
N PRO A 26 -5.60 -2.60 -28.79
CA PRO A 26 -4.32 -3.30 -28.51
C PRO A 26 -3.61 -2.89 -27.23
N ASN A 27 -4.12 -1.88 -26.51
CA ASN A 27 -3.61 -1.34 -25.24
C ASN A 27 -4.57 -1.52 -24.06
N ALA A 28 -5.65 -2.32 -24.18
CA ALA A 28 -6.55 -2.55 -23.05
C ALA A 28 -5.91 -3.52 -22.06
N GLN A 29 -5.84 -3.12 -20.80
CA GLN A 29 -5.40 -4.02 -19.73
C GLN A 29 -6.41 -5.18 -19.60
N PRO A 30 -5.95 -6.45 -19.37
CA PRO A 30 -6.84 -7.53 -19.03
C PRO A 30 -7.71 -7.17 -17.82
N LYS A 31 -9.01 -7.45 -17.92
CA LYS A 31 -9.94 -7.19 -16.81
C LYS A 31 -9.62 -8.07 -15.62
N SER A 32 -9.90 -7.56 -14.42
CA SER A 32 -9.86 -8.37 -13.20
C SER A 32 -10.85 -9.54 -13.30
N LEU A 33 -10.46 -10.70 -12.76
CA LEU A 33 -11.34 -11.85 -12.60
C LEU A 33 -12.35 -11.64 -11.46
N TYR A 34 -12.09 -10.69 -10.56
CA TYR A 34 -12.91 -10.41 -9.39
C TYR A 34 -13.59 -9.06 -9.54
N PRO A 35 -14.91 -8.98 -9.32
CA PRO A 35 -15.62 -7.70 -9.35
C PRO A 35 -15.16 -6.82 -8.20
N PHE A 36 -14.93 -5.54 -8.48
CA PHE A 36 -14.72 -4.54 -7.43
C PHE A 36 -16.05 -3.96 -7.02
N SER A 37 -16.28 -3.89 -5.71
CA SER A 37 -17.49 -3.27 -5.20
C SER A 37 -17.37 -1.75 -5.38
N SER A 38 -18.42 -1.17 -5.97
CA SER A 38 -18.66 0.28 -5.96
C SER A 38 -19.71 0.66 -4.89
N SER A 39 -20.16 -0.31 -4.06
CA SER A 39 -21.03 -0.03 -2.93
C SER A 39 -20.24 0.65 -1.80
N GLY A 40 -20.75 1.74 -1.28
CA GLY A 40 -20.05 2.60 -0.33
C GLY A 40 -19.54 3.89 -0.98
N SER A 41 -18.83 4.68 -0.22
CA SER A 41 -18.18 5.90 -0.68
C SER A 41 -16.64 5.80 -0.56
N ASN A 42 -15.94 6.53 -1.41
CA ASN A 42 -14.51 6.70 -1.23
C ASN A 42 -14.24 7.41 0.09
N ALA A 43 -13.22 6.97 0.82
CA ALA A 43 -12.75 7.66 2.00
C ALA A 43 -12.24 9.06 1.62
N LYS A 44 -12.43 10.05 2.49
CA LYS A 44 -12.07 11.45 2.22
C LYS A 44 -11.53 12.11 3.48
N VAL A 45 -10.68 13.09 3.30
CA VAL A 45 -10.28 13.99 4.38
C VAL A 45 -11.49 14.76 4.92
N ALA A 46 -11.59 14.86 6.23
CA ALA A 46 -12.59 15.61 6.96
C ALA A 46 -11.92 16.40 8.10
N GLY A 47 -11.42 17.60 7.80
CA GLY A 47 -10.56 18.36 8.71
C GLY A 47 -9.23 17.63 8.94
N ARG A 48 -8.92 17.30 10.18
CA ARG A 48 -7.74 16.50 10.55
C ARG A 48 -8.03 15.02 10.76
N LEU A 49 -9.19 14.56 10.31
CA LEU A 49 -9.64 13.17 10.34
C LEU A 49 -10.06 12.72 8.95
N PHE A 50 -10.65 11.54 8.89
CA PHE A 50 -11.15 10.95 7.65
C PHE A 50 -12.64 10.60 7.80
N ASN A 51 -13.37 10.82 6.72
CA ASN A 51 -14.71 10.27 6.57
C ASN A 51 -14.59 8.92 5.85
N ILE A 52 -14.90 7.84 6.54
CA ILE A 52 -14.94 6.48 6.00
C ILE A 52 -16.40 6.01 6.05
N ASP A 53 -16.99 5.74 4.89
CA ASP A 53 -18.37 5.26 4.74
C ASP A 53 -19.40 6.10 5.54
N GLY A 54 -19.23 7.43 5.52
CA GLY A 54 -20.13 8.38 6.16
C GLY A 54 -19.81 8.70 7.63
N LYS A 55 -18.79 8.07 8.21
CA LYS A 55 -18.37 8.33 9.60
C LYS A 55 -17.04 9.08 9.65
N VAL A 56 -16.99 10.12 10.48
CA VAL A 56 -15.76 10.81 10.84
C VAL A 56 -15.37 10.33 12.23
N GLU A 57 -14.28 9.57 12.31
CA GLU A 57 -13.84 8.94 13.56
C GLU A 57 -12.33 8.76 13.60
N TYR A 58 -11.76 8.62 14.79
CA TYR A 58 -10.43 8.07 14.99
C TYR A 58 -10.49 6.57 14.84
N PHE A 59 -9.45 5.93 14.33
CA PHE A 59 -9.45 4.48 14.13
C PHE A 59 -8.04 3.90 14.21
N ALA A 60 -7.97 2.59 14.38
CA ALA A 60 -6.73 1.83 14.21
C ALA A 60 -6.77 1.02 12.91
N GLY A 61 -5.61 0.76 12.38
CA GLY A 61 -5.36 -0.12 11.25
C GLY A 61 -4.17 -1.02 11.53
N THR A 62 -3.65 -1.64 10.48
CA THR A 62 -2.47 -2.49 10.57
C THR A 62 -1.73 -2.58 9.26
N ASN A 63 -0.47 -3.03 9.31
CA ASN A 63 0.29 -3.48 8.16
C ASN A 63 0.11 -4.99 7.99
N ALA A 64 -0.23 -5.41 6.78
CA ALA A 64 -0.21 -6.79 6.31
C ALA A 64 0.31 -6.77 4.86
N TRP A 65 1.53 -6.27 4.71
CA TRP A 65 2.19 -5.99 3.44
C TRP A 65 2.15 -7.19 2.48
N TRP A 66 2.23 -8.39 3.04
CA TRP A 66 2.33 -9.68 2.38
C TRP A 66 1.04 -10.20 1.76
N LEU A 67 -0.13 -9.62 2.04
CA LEU A 67 -1.44 -10.15 1.59
C LEU A 67 -1.50 -10.42 0.09
N ALA A 68 -0.93 -9.53 -0.72
CA ALA A 68 -0.95 -9.65 -2.17
C ALA A 68 0.08 -10.68 -2.71
N HIS A 69 0.94 -11.18 -1.83
CA HIS A 69 1.92 -12.23 -2.12
C HIS A 69 1.47 -13.62 -1.66
N LEU A 70 0.30 -13.75 -1.03
CA LEU A 70 -0.32 -15.04 -0.74
C LEU A 70 -0.88 -15.68 -2.02
N SER A 71 -0.63 -16.97 -2.21
CA SER A 71 -1.19 -17.74 -3.33
C SER A 71 -2.61 -18.27 -3.05
N SER A 72 -3.00 -18.37 -1.77
CA SER A 72 -4.28 -18.93 -1.31
C SER A 72 -5.32 -17.84 -1.05
N ASN A 73 -6.46 -17.93 -1.75
CA ASN A 73 -7.60 -17.03 -1.49
C ASN A 73 -8.19 -17.24 -0.09
N SER A 74 -8.19 -18.49 0.41
CA SER A 74 -8.68 -18.79 1.77
C SER A 74 -7.82 -18.15 2.86
N ASP A 75 -6.51 -18.05 2.66
CA ASP A 75 -5.60 -17.40 3.60
C ASP A 75 -5.79 -15.88 3.60
N VAL A 76 -6.02 -15.29 2.41
CA VAL A 76 -6.40 -13.87 2.30
C VAL A 76 -7.72 -13.61 3.02
N ASP A 77 -8.75 -14.43 2.78
CA ASP A 77 -10.06 -14.30 3.44
C ASP A 77 -9.95 -14.46 4.97
N LEU A 78 -9.20 -15.46 5.43
CA LEU A 78 -8.99 -15.67 6.86
C LEU A 78 -8.32 -14.46 7.51
N SER A 79 -7.26 -13.94 6.90
CA SER A 79 -6.54 -12.77 7.39
C SER A 79 -7.43 -11.54 7.48
N PHE A 80 -8.18 -11.22 6.42
CA PHE A 80 -9.13 -10.12 6.44
C PHE A 80 -10.25 -10.30 7.47
N SER A 81 -10.77 -11.53 7.64
CA SER A 81 -11.80 -11.81 8.65
C SER A 81 -11.29 -11.54 10.07
N GLN A 82 -10.04 -11.88 10.35
CA GLN A 82 -9.40 -11.63 11.65
C GLN A 82 -9.14 -10.14 11.88
N MET A 83 -8.66 -9.42 10.87
CA MET A 83 -8.47 -7.96 10.93
C MET A 83 -9.79 -7.21 11.11
N ALA A 84 -10.85 -7.60 10.39
CA ALA A 84 -12.18 -7.04 10.55
C ALA A 84 -12.76 -7.32 11.96
N ALA A 85 -12.58 -8.54 12.49
CA ALA A 85 -13.01 -8.89 13.85
C ALA A 85 -12.26 -8.10 14.94
N THR A 86 -11.04 -7.63 14.66
CA THR A 86 -10.27 -6.73 15.53
C THR A 86 -10.88 -5.34 15.61
N GLY A 87 -11.59 -4.91 14.55
CA GLY A 87 -12.16 -3.57 14.44
C GLY A 87 -11.27 -2.59 13.68
N TYR A 88 -10.24 -3.07 13.00
CA TYR A 88 -9.42 -2.24 12.10
C TYR A 88 -10.26 -1.66 10.96
N LYS A 89 -9.85 -0.50 10.44
CA LYS A 89 -10.51 0.16 9.31
C LYS A 89 -9.66 0.15 8.06
N ILE A 90 -8.35 0.27 8.20
CA ILE A 90 -7.42 0.28 7.09
C ILE A 90 -6.37 -0.82 7.25
N VAL A 91 -5.91 -1.34 6.13
CA VAL A 91 -4.81 -2.29 6.02
C VAL A 91 -3.85 -1.79 4.96
N ARG A 92 -2.59 -1.63 5.32
CA ARG A 92 -1.54 -1.26 4.39
C ARG A 92 -0.93 -2.51 3.77
N VAL A 93 -0.85 -2.53 2.43
CA VAL A 93 -0.46 -3.69 1.63
C VAL A 93 0.54 -3.28 0.56
N TRP A 94 1.56 -4.11 0.30
CA TRP A 94 2.43 -3.91 -0.87
C TRP A 94 1.62 -4.03 -2.15
N GLY A 95 1.44 -2.92 -2.84
CA GLY A 95 0.84 -2.84 -4.17
C GLY A 95 1.88 -3.03 -5.28
N PHE A 96 3.07 -3.52 -4.96
CA PHE A 96 4.19 -3.80 -5.86
C PHE A 96 4.76 -5.21 -5.61
N GLY A 97 5.50 -5.70 -6.58
CA GLY A 97 6.26 -6.95 -6.55
C GLY A 97 7.13 -6.94 -7.80
N ASP A 98 8.35 -6.44 -7.66
CA ASP A 98 9.25 -6.15 -8.77
C ASP A 98 10.29 -7.27 -8.88
N ALA A 99 10.56 -7.74 -10.09
CA ALA A 99 11.62 -8.70 -10.36
C ALA A 99 12.39 -8.32 -11.62
N ASN A 100 13.66 -8.71 -11.72
CA ASN A 100 14.47 -8.46 -12.92
C ASN A 100 14.42 -9.64 -13.90
N THR A 101 14.08 -10.82 -13.40
CA THR A 101 13.88 -12.04 -14.21
C THR A 101 12.65 -12.78 -13.71
N PRO A 102 11.87 -13.42 -14.63
CA PRO A 102 10.79 -14.28 -14.18
C PRO A 102 11.33 -15.41 -13.29
N PRO A 103 10.62 -15.76 -12.21
CA PRO A 103 10.95 -16.95 -11.43
C PRO A 103 11.00 -18.19 -12.32
N PRO A 104 11.87 -19.18 -12.04
CA PRO A 104 11.89 -20.42 -12.80
C PRO A 104 10.52 -21.10 -12.79
N SER A 105 10.07 -21.61 -13.93
CA SER A 105 8.79 -22.35 -14.07
C SER A 105 8.71 -23.63 -13.22
N THR A 106 9.87 -24.12 -12.75
CA THR A 106 10.00 -25.26 -11.85
C THR A 106 9.94 -24.86 -10.38
N ASN A 107 9.77 -23.55 -10.10
CA ASN A 107 9.69 -23.08 -8.72
C ASN A 107 8.36 -23.54 -8.11
N THR A 108 8.47 -24.31 -7.04
CA THR A 108 7.33 -24.82 -6.27
C THR A 108 6.98 -23.93 -5.09
N ASP A 109 7.67 -22.78 -4.92
CA ASP A 109 7.31 -21.82 -3.89
C ASP A 109 5.98 -21.15 -4.25
N PRO A 110 4.90 -21.45 -3.49
CA PRO A 110 3.58 -20.90 -3.78
C PRO A 110 3.51 -19.38 -3.58
N ASN A 111 4.54 -18.76 -2.97
CA ASN A 111 4.57 -17.35 -2.61
C ASN A 111 5.37 -16.51 -3.61
N LEU A 112 5.79 -17.09 -4.72
CA LEU A 112 6.48 -16.37 -5.79
C LEU A 112 5.49 -15.58 -6.66
N VAL A 113 4.94 -14.55 -6.06
CA VAL A 113 4.08 -13.57 -6.74
C VAL A 113 4.93 -12.37 -7.14
N TYR A 114 4.88 -11.98 -8.41
CA TYR A 114 5.52 -10.77 -8.91
C TYR A 114 4.57 -10.00 -9.84
N PHE A 115 4.57 -8.68 -9.78
CA PHE A 115 3.62 -7.86 -10.53
C PHE A 115 4.22 -7.26 -11.79
N GLN A 116 5.54 -7.07 -11.82
CA GLN A 116 6.24 -6.62 -13.02
C GLN A 116 7.64 -7.21 -13.13
N ILE A 117 8.08 -7.34 -14.37
CA ILE A 117 9.48 -7.59 -14.69
C ILE A 117 10.09 -6.30 -15.20
N LEU A 118 11.20 -5.92 -14.58
CA LEU A 118 12.01 -4.77 -14.94
C LEU A 118 13.27 -5.22 -15.68
N ASN A 119 13.33 -4.87 -16.96
CA ASN A 119 14.44 -5.26 -17.82
C ASN A 119 14.68 -4.18 -18.87
N SER A 120 15.96 -3.83 -19.11
CA SER A 120 16.36 -2.81 -20.09
C SER A 120 15.97 -3.15 -21.54
N THR A 121 15.78 -4.45 -21.86
CA THR A 121 15.37 -4.90 -23.19
C THR A 121 13.87 -5.06 -23.38
N GLY A 122 13.07 -5.02 -22.29
CA GLY A 122 11.62 -5.11 -22.37
C GLY A 122 10.98 -5.41 -21.01
N SER A 123 10.55 -4.36 -20.31
CA SER A 123 9.78 -4.50 -19.07
C SER A 123 8.33 -4.84 -19.39
N TYR A 124 7.68 -5.63 -18.54
CA TYR A 124 6.26 -5.95 -18.68
C TYR A 124 5.56 -6.16 -17.35
N ILE A 125 4.23 -6.00 -17.37
CA ILE A 125 3.35 -6.26 -16.22
C ILE A 125 2.87 -7.71 -16.27
N ASN A 126 2.95 -8.40 -15.12
CA ASN A 126 2.40 -9.75 -14.97
C ASN A 126 0.91 -9.69 -14.57
N TYR A 127 0.03 -9.92 -15.53
CA TYR A 127 -1.41 -10.01 -15.30
C TYR A 127 -1.90 -11.42 -14.95
N GLY A 128 -0.99 -12.38 -14.78
CA GLY A 128 -1.27 -13.79 -14.54
C GLY A 128 -1.75 -14.10 -13.12
N ALA A 129 -1.94 -15.42 -12.88
CA ALA A 129 -2.37 -15.96 -11.60
C ALA A 129 -1.33 -15.79 -10.48
N ASP A 130 -0.06 -15.71 -10.83
CA ASP A 130 1.09 -15.41 -9.98
C ASP A 130 1.48 -13.92 -10.02
N GLY A 131 0.59 -13.09 -10.51
CA GLY A 131 0.78 -11.65 -10.69
C GLY A 131 -0.40 -10.83 -10.17
N LEU A 132 -0.85 -9.84 -10.95
CA LEU A 132 -1.89 -8.90 -10.55
C LEU A 132 -3.24 -9.54 -10.18
N GLN A 133 -3.53 -10.79 -10.60
CA GLN A 133 -4.73 -11.48 -10.12
C GLN A 133 -4.71 -11.73 -8.60
N ARG A 134 -3.54 -11.78 -7.98
CA ARG A 134 -3.42 -11.87 -6.52
C ARG A 134 -3.85 -10.56 -5.86
N LEU A 135 -3.35 -9.43 -6.35
CA LEU A 135 -3.77 -8.11 -5.88
C LEU A 135 -5.25 -7.83 -6.18
N ASP A 136 -5.77 -8.31 -7.33
CA ASP A 136 -7.21 -8.26 -7.62
C ASP A 136 -8.04 -8.92 -6.53
N TYR A 137 -7.62 -10.12 -6.09
CA TYR A 137 -8.32 -10.83 -5.03
C TYR A 137 -8.25 -10.10 -3.69
N VAL A 138 -7.10 -9.51 -3.36
CA VAL A 138 -6.93 -8.72 -2.13
C VAL A 138 -7.86 -7.51 -2.11
N VAL A 139 -7.97 -6.77 -3.22
CA VAL A 139 -8.90 -5.63 -3.34
C VAL A 139 -10.37 -6.07 -3.23
N HIS A 140 -10.72 -7.20 -3.85
CA HIS A 140 -12.05 -7.81 -3.73
C HIS A 140 -12.36 -8.23 -2.29
N ALA A 141 -11.43 -8.93 -1.63
CA ALA A 141 -11.59 -9.40 -0.27
C ALA A 141 -11.69 -8.25 0.75
N ALA A 142 -10.88 -7.19 0.59
CA ALA A 142 -10.99 -6.00 1.42
C ALA A 142 -12.41 -5.44 1.40
N SER A 143 -13.00 -5.31 0.22
CA SER A 143 -14.39 -4.88 0.05
C SER A 143 -15.39 -5.85 0.73
N LYS A 144 -15.18 -7.16 0.57
CA LYS A 144 -16.01 -8.21 1.18
C LYS A 144 -16.04 -8.13 2.71
N TYR A 145 -14.90 -7.80 3.32
CA TYR A 145 -14.76 -7.71 4.79
C TYR A 145 -14.92 -6.29 5.35
N GLY A 146 -15.26 -5.31 4.50
CA GLY A 146 -15.50 -3.92 4.92
C GLY A 146 -14.24 -3.18 5.37
N LEU A 147 -13.06 -3.56 4.87
CA LEU A 147 -11.78 -2.93 5.13
C LEU A 147 -11.34 -2.07 3.94
N LYS A 148 -10.53 -1.06 4.20
CA LYS A 148 -9.95 -0.19 3.18
C LYS A 148 -8.44 -0.43 3.07
N LEU A 149 -7.88 -0.24 1.88
CA LEU A 149 -6.48 -0.50 1.58
C LEU A 149 -5.69 0.76 1.34
N VAL A 150 -4.51 0.85 1.93
CA VAL A 150 -3.42 1.71 1.45
C VAL A 150 -2.53 0.85 0.58
N LEU A 151 -2.35 1.24 -0.68
CA LEU A 151 -1.51 0.51 -1.65
C LEU A 151 -0.34 1.40 -2.07
N ASN A 152 0.87 0.94 -1.79
CA ASN A 152 2.09 1.60 -2.24
C ASN A 152 2.61 1.00 -3.57
N PHE A 153 3.52 1.71 -4.24
CA PHE A 153 3.95 1.37 -5.60
C PHE A 153 5.41 0.95 -5.70
N VAL A 154 6.21 1.14 -4.66
CA VAL A 154 7.63 0.78 -4.62
C VAL A 154 8.12 0.74 -3.19
N ASN A 155 9.22 0.05 -2.95
CA ASN A 155 9.92 0.03 -1.66
C ASN A 155 11.32 0.65 -1.82
N ASN A 156 11.74 1.47 -0.85
CA ASN A 156 13.14 1.89 -0.77
C ASN A 156 14.09 0.69 -0.56
N TRP A 157 13.62 -0.29 0.21
CA TRP A 157 14.37 -1.51 0.52
C TRP A 157 14.29 -2.52 -0.62
N GLY A 158 15.24 -3.47 -0.65
CA GLY A 158 15.33 -4.46 -1.71
C GLY A 158 14.30 -5.61 -1.64
N ASP A 159 13.50 -5.64 -0.57
CA ASP A 159 12.49 -6.68 -0.38
C ASP A 159 11.42 -6.56 -1.47
N TYR A 160 11.14 -7.70 -2.13
CA TYR A 160 10.23 -7.77 -3.27
C TYR A 160 10.61 -6.84 -4.44
N GLY A 161 11.90 -6.55 -4.57
CA GLY A 161 12.53 -5.81 -5.65
C GLY A 161 12.71 -4.33 -5.34
N GLY A 162 11.65 -3.56 -5.17
CA GLY A 162 11.70 -2.16 -4.82
C GLY A 162 12.59 -1.31 -5.76
N ILE A 163 13.16 -0.22 -5.27
CA ILE A 163 14.07 0.66 -6.04
C ILE A 163 15.27 -0.14 -6.57
N ALA A 164 15.74 -1.16 -5.84
CA ALA A 164 16.85 -2.00 -6.28
C ALA A 164 16.57 -2.71 -7.61
N ALA A 165 15.33 -3.15 -7.86
CA ALA A 165 14.97 -3.76 -9.13
C ALA A 165 15.05 -2.77 -10.31
N TYR A 166 14.73 -1.49 -10.08
CA TYR A 166 14.89 -0.43 -11.08
C TYR A 166 16.38 -0.14 -11.35
N THR A 167 17.20 -0.01 -10.30
CA THR A 167 18.64 0.25 -10.45
C THR A 167 19.36 -0.89 -11.14
N ASN A 168 18.96 -2.14 -10.89
CA ASN A 168 19.51 -3.32 -11.56
C ASN A 168 19.12 -3.39 -13.06
N ALA A 169 17.92 -2.92 -13.42
CA ALA A 169 17.43 -2.96 -14.80
C ALA A 169 17.88 -1.77 -15.63
N PHE A 170 17.99 -0.60 -15.02
CA PHE A 170 18.26 0.65 -15.69
C PHE A 170 19.45 1.35 -15.03
N ASN A 171 20.25 2.01 -15.76
CA ASN A 171 21.48 2.62 -15.26
C ASN A 171 21.21 3.87 -14.35
N CYS A 172 20.37 3.70 -13.33
CA CYS A 172 20.15 4.68 -12.26
C CYS A 172 20.67 4.14 -10.91
N SER A 173 20.93 5.01 -9.96
CA SER A 173 21.25 4.67 -8.56
C SER A 173 20.00 4.81 -7.68
N SER A 174 20.06 4.35 -6.43
CA SER A 174 18.99 4.55 -5.46
C SER A 174 18.64 6.03 -5.25
N THR A 175 19.65 6.92 -5.26
CA THR A 175 19.44 8.36 -5.11
C THR A 175 19.01 9.04 -6.40
N SER A 176 19.49 8.58 -7.57
CA SER A 176 19.06 9.14 -8.86
C SER A 176 17.73 8.57 -9.35
N PHE A 177 17.20 7.52 -8.73
CA PHE A 177 15.87 6.96 -9.06
C PHE A 177 14.80 8.05 -9.15
N TYR A 178 14.79 8.99 -8.22
CA TYR A 178 13.79 10.05 -8.11
C TYR A 178 13.83 11.07 -9.26
N THR A 179 14.95 11.16 -9.98
CA THR A 179 15.18 12.17 -11.05
C THR A 179 15.54 11.56 -12.40
N ASP A 180 15.91 10.27 -12.44
CA ASP A 180 16.25 9.59 -13.70
C ASP A 180 15.01 9.39 -14.57
N ALA A 181 15.09 9.90 -15.81
CA ALA A 181 13.94 9.91 -16.73
C ALA A 181 13.45 8.50 -17.11
N THR A 182 14.39 7.52 -17.20
CA THR A 182 14.04 6.14 -17.56
C THR A 182 13.36 5.44 -16.38
N CYS A 183 13.97 5.51 -15.20
CA CYS A 183 13.41 4.93 -13.98
C CYS A 183 12.03 5.52 -13.68
N GLN A 184 11.87 6.85 -13.76
CA GLN A 184 10.59 7.52 -13.51
C GLN A 184 9.53 7.21 -14.59
N LYS A 185 9.91 7.04 -15.84
CA LYS A 185 8.98 6.62 -16.90
C LYS A 185 8.41 5.23 -16.63
N VAL A 186 9.27 4.28 -16.23
CA VAL A 186 8.85 2.90 -15.95
C VAL A 186 8.01 2.85 -14.67
N TYR A 187 8.43 3.54 -13.61
CA TYR A 187 7.68 3.68 -12.37
C TYR A 187 6.28 4.29 -12.62
N LYS A 188 6.18 5.40 -13.34
CA LYS A 188 4.89 6.03 -13.70
C LYS A 188 4.00 5.11 -14.53
N ASN A 189 4.58 4.24 -15.38
CA ASN A 189 3.80 3.24 -16.13
C ASN A 189 3.18 2.20 -15.19
N TYR A 190 3.93 1.74 -14.19
CA TYR A 190 3.41 0.85 -13.15
C TYR A 190 2.30 1.53 -12.32
N VAL A 191 2.55 2.73 -11.82
CA VAL A 191 1.55 3.55 -11.10
C VAL A 191 0.27 3.68 -11.93
N LYS A 192 0.39 4.03 -13.22
CA LYS A 192 -0.77 4.13 -14.12
C LYS A 192 -1.52 2.81 -14.19
N THR A 193 -0.81 1.70 -14.30
CA THR A 193 -1.43 0.36 -14.38
C THR A 193 -2.27 0.06 -13.16
N ILE A 194 -1.70 0.22 -11.96
CA ILE A 194 -2.39 -0.08 -10.70
C ILE A 194 -3.55 0.89 -10.44
N VAL A 195 -3.31 2.19 -10.57
CA VAL A 195 -4.33 3.20 -10.32
C VAL A 195 -5.52 3.02 -11.28
N THR A 196 -5.28 2.87 -12.58
CA THR A 196 -6.39 2.71 -13.55
C THR A 196 -7.14 1.40 -13.36
N ARG A 197 -6.48 0.36 -12.84
CA ARG A 197 -7.10 -0.94 -12.56
C ARG A 197 -8.08 -0.87 -11.39
N TYR A 198 -7.75 -0.15 -10.32
CA TYR A 198 -8.52 -0.18 -9.07
C TYR A 198 -9.25 1.12 -8.72
N ARG A 199 -9.12 2.21 -9.49
CA ARG A 199 -9.74 3.52 -9.20
C ARG A 199 -11.27 3.53 -9.07
N SER A 200 -11.95 2.46 -9.47
CA SER A 200 -13.39 2.30 -9.28
C SER A 200 -13.76 1.56 -7.99
N SER A 201 -12.78 1.06 -7.25
CA SER A 201 -13.00 0.28 -6.03
C SER A 201 -13.05 1.20 -4.81
N THR A 202 -14.19 1.21 -4.13
CA THR A 202 -14.32 1.93 -2.85
C THR A 202 -13.54 1.28 -1.70
N ALA A 203 -12.92 0.11 -1.91
CA ALA A 203 -12.01 -0.52 -0.95
C ALA A 203 -10.65 0.17 -0.88
N ILE A 204 -10.27 1.00 -1.86
CA ILE A 204 -9.05 1.78 -1.76
C ILE A 204 -9.26 2.95 -0.80
N PHE A 205 -8.40 3.07 0.21
CA PHE A 205 -8.32 4.22 1.10
C PHE A 205 -7.44 5.30 0.48
N ALA A 206 -6.23 4.91 0.09
CA ALA A 206 -5.26 5.82 -0.50
C ALA A 206 -4.26 5.09 -1.39
N TRP A 207 -3.71 5.85 -2.33
CA TRP A 207 -2.49 5.53 -3.06
C TRP A 207 -1.31 6.08 -2.30
N GLU A 208 -0.27 5.26 -2.13
CA GLU A 208 0.96 5.65 -1.48
C GLU A 208 2.12 5.56 -2.46
N LEU A 209 2.92 6.62 -2.53
CA LEU A 209 3.97 6.73 -3.53
C LEU A 209 5.04 5.66 -3.37
N GLY A 210 5.41 5.34 -2.15
CA GLY A 210 6.39 4.30 -1.87
C GLY A 210 6.59 4.07 -0.38
N ASN A 211 7.08 2.89 -0.04
CA ASN A 211 7.49 2.61 1.32
C ASN A 211 8.85 3.23 1.60
N GLU A 212 8.91 4.08 2.61
CA GLU A 212 10.12 4.68 3.16
C GLU A 212 11.09 5.25 2.11
N PRO A 213 10.64 6.12 1.19
CA PRO A 213 11.52 6.69 0.18
C PRO A 213 12.61 7.51 0.84
N ARG A 214 13.88 7.19 0.54
CA ARG A 214 15.06 7.86 1.06
C ARG A 214 15.97 8.31 -0.07
N CYS A 215 16.53 9.49 0.06
CA CYS A 215 17.58 10.00 -0.84
C CYS A 215 18.78 10.45 -0.02
N ASN A 216 19.51 9.49 0.54
CA ASN A 216 20.61 9.77 1.44
C ASN A 216 21.68 10.64 0.77
N GLY A 217 22.00 11.76 1.40
CA GLY A 217 22.96 12.75 0.87
C GLY A 217 22.38 13.69 -0.20
N CYS A 218 21.10 13.58 -0.54
CA CYS A 218 20.43 14.54 -1.42
C CYS A 218 19.97 15.78 -0.63
N GLU A 219 19.78 16.89 -1.35
CA GLU A 219 18.96 17.99 -0.84
C GLU A 219 17.52 17.50 -0.67
N THR A 220 16.85 17.91 0.41
CA THR A 220 15.47 17.46 0.72
C THR A 220 14.47 17.80 -0.39
N SER A 221 14.76 18.85 -1.16
CA SER A 221 13.96 19.25 -2.32
C SER A 221 13.84 18.16 -3.40
N VAL A 222 14.77 17.20 -3.48
CA VAL A 222 14.71 16.10 -4.46
C VAL A 222 13.48 15.24 -4.20
N LEU A 223 13.28 14.77 -2.97
CA LEU A 223 12.12 13.98 -2.58
C LEU A 223 10.82 14.80 -2.59
N THR A 224 10.86 16.04 -2.12
CA THR A 224 9.68 16.93 -2.15
C THR A 224 9.20 17.18 -3.58
N ASN A 225 10.11 17.42 -4.52
CA ASN A 225 9.76 17.61 -5.95
C ASN A 225 9.22 16.32 -6.57
N TRP A 226 9.85 15.17 -6.30
CA TRP A 226 9.37 13.87 -6.75
C TRP A 226 7.97 13.58 -6.20
N ALA A 227 7.76 13.78 -4.90
CA ALA A 227 6.45 13.57 -4.27
C ALA A 227 5.36 14.46 -4.88
N SER A 228 5.69 15.73 -5.17
CA SER A 228 4.78 16.66 -5.83
C SER A 228 4.44 16.22 -7.27
N ASP A 229 5.42 15.78 -8.04
CA ASP A 229 5.24 15.31 -9.42
C ASP A 229 4.40 14.02 -9.46
N ILE A 230 4.75 13.02 -8.65
CA ILE A 230 4.06 11.73 -8.66
C ILE A 230 2.65 11.84 -8.10
N SER A 231 2.46 12.56 -7.00
CA SER A 231 1.11 12.75 -6.44
C SER A 231 0.19 13.51 -7.40
N SER A 232 0.72 14.51 -8.11
CA SER A 232 -0.01 15.22 -9.17
C SER A 232 -0.36 14.29 -10.33
N TYR A 233 0.58 13.42 -10.73
CA TYR A 233 0.33 12.42 -11.76
C TYR A 233 -0.77 11.44 -11.34
N ILE A 234 -0.74 10.91 -10.10
CA ILE A 234 -1.78 10.04 -9.58
C ILE A 234 -3.14 10.75 -9.58
N LYS A 235 -3.21 11.99 -9.09
CA LYS A 235 -4.45 12.78 -9.10
C LYS A 235 -4.99 13.04 -10.51
N SER A 236 -4.13 13.08 -11.53
CA SER A 236 -4.57 13.17 -12.94
C SER A 236 -5.21 11.87 -13.45
N LEU A 237 -4.88 10.72 -12.88
CA LEU A 237 -5.43 9.40 -13.21
C LEU A 237 -6.68 9.08 -12.39
N ASP A 238 -6.70 9.54 -11.14
CA ASP A 238 -7.73 9.28 -10.14
C ASP A 238 -7.85 10.46 -9.17
N SER A 239 -8.86 11.28 -9.34
CA SER A 239 -9.16 12.41 -8.46
C SER A 239 -10.02 12.03 -7.25
N ASN A 240 -10.47 10.78 -7.14
CA ASN A 240 -11.43 10.36 -6.12
C ASN A 240 -10.76 9.81 -4.86
N HIS A 241 -9.64 9.10 -5.00
CA HIS A 241 -8.94 8.53 -3.86
C HIS A 241 -7.87 9.47 -3.32
N MET A 242 -7.58 9.29 -2.04
CA MET A 242 -6.52 10.02 -1.36
C MET A 242 -5.14 9.54 -1.82
N VAL A 243 -4.14 10.40 -1.62
CA VAL A 243 -2.73 10.13 -1.94
C VAL A 243 -1.87 10.51 -0.74
N THR A 244 -0.90 9.68 -0.40
CA THR A 244 0.12 9.92 0.62
C THR A 244 1.50 9.55 0.12
N LEU A 245 2.55 9.94 0.86
CA LEU A 245 3.93 9.71 0.43
C LEU A 245 4.47 8.35 0.87
N GLY A 246 4.30 7.98 2.15
CA GLY A 246 4.87 6.78 2.76
C GLY A 246 6.26 6.99 3.36
N ASP A 247 6.62 8.22 3.74
CA ASP A 247 7.90 8.54 4.36
C ASP A 247 7.89 8.30 5.88
N GLU A 248 9.08 8.15 6.46
CA GLU A 248 9.27 7.85 7.88
C GLU A 248 9.06 9.06 8.79
N GLY A 249 8.90 10.26 8.22
CA GLY A 249 8.53 11.43 9.01
C GLY A 249 9.69 12.33 9.44
N TRP A 250 10.89 12.20 8.89
CA TRP A 250 12.02 13.02 9.32
C TRP A 250 11.82 14.51 9.09
N PHE A 251 12.18 15.28 10.12
CA PHE A 251 12.15 16.74 10.06
C PHE A 251 13.47 17.29 9.50
N ALA A 252 13.37 18.44 8.86
CA ALA A 252 14.52 19.20 8.42
C ALA A 252 14.86 20.31 9.43
N PRO A 253 16.13 20.78 9.49
CA PRO A 253 16.49 21.88 10.38
C PRO A 253 15.66 23.15 10.19
N ALA A 254 15.17 23.38 8.98
CA ALA A 254 14.32 24.53 8.64
C ALA A 254 12.95 24.50 9.34
N ASP A 255 12.49 23.34 9.82
CA ASP A 255 11.22 23.19 10.51
C ASP A 255 11.26 23.76 11.94
N GLY A 256 12.45 23.91 12.51
CA GLY A 256 12.62 24.36 13.90
C GLY A 256 12.05 23.37 14.92
N ILE A 257 11.99 22.09 14.57
CA ILE A 257 11.50 21.00 15.41
C ILE A 257 12.68 20.13 15.85
N GLY A 258 12.66 19.70 17.12
CA GLY A 258 13.67 18.81 17.70
C GLY A 258 15.00 19.49 18.00
N ASP A 259 16.03 18.68 18.18
CA ASP A 259 17.34 19.07 18.71
C ASP A 259 18.47 19.02 17.66
N GLY A 260 18.13 18.80 16.39
CA GLY A 260 19.10 18.67 15.29
C GLY A 260 19.80 17.32 15.22
N SER A 261 19.41 16.33 16.03
CA SER A 261 19.90 14.96 15.93
C SER A 261 19.37 14.27 14.66
N TYR A 262 19.71 12.99 14.45
CA TYR A 262 19.46 12.26 13.22
C TYR A 262 18.05 12.44 12.63
N ALA A 263 17.00 12.29 13.45
CA ALA A 263 15.61 12.40 12.98
C ALA A 263 15.17 13.85 12.66
N TYR A 264 16.01 14.85 12.95
CA TYR A 264 15.72 16.27 12.80
C TYR A 264 16.72 17.01 11.89
N GLY A 265 17.58 16.25 11.24
CA GLY A 265 18.66 16.77 10.40
C GLY A 265 18.40 16.74 8.88
N GLY A 266 17.28 16.22 8.44
CA GLY A 266 17.05 15.95 7.01
C GLY A 266 17.96 14.87 6.45
N ALA A 267 18.51 13.99 7.29
CA ALA A 267 19.60 13.07 6.97
C ALA A 267 19.29 12.12 5.80
N GLU A 268 18.04 11.69 5.68
CA GLU A 268 17.60 10.78 4.63
C GLU A 268 17.00 11.50 3.41
N GLY A 269 17.29 12.81 3.28
CA GLY A 269 16.75 13.64 2.20
C GLY A 269 15.27 13.97 2.36
N ILE A 270 14.74 13.88 3.57
CA ILE A 270 13.32 14.14 3.88
C ILE A 270 13.18 15.48 4.61
N ASP A 271 12.23 16.29 4.18
CA ASP A 271 11.63 17.41 4.88
C ASP A 271 10.14 17.10 5.00
N TRP A 272 9.76 16.47 6.10
CA TRP A 272 8.39 16.00 6.29
C TRP A 272 7.36 17.12 6.26
N VAL A 273 7.68 18.29 6.82
CA VAL A 273 6.75 19.44 6.83
C VAL A 273 6.58 20.04 5.45
N ALA A 274 7.66 20.09 4.64
CA ALA A 274 7.55 20.52 3.25
C ALA A 274 6.71 19.52 2.44
N ASN A 275 6.94 18.21 2.64
CA ASN A 275 6.16 17.15 1.99
C ASN A 275 4.67 17.24 2.37
N LEU A 276 4.35 17.43 3.67
CA LEU A 276 2.98 17.59 4.12
C LEU A 276 2.25 18.79 3.50
N LYS A 277 2.97 19.86 3.14
CA LYS A 277 2.41 21.05 2.47
C LYS A 277 2.08 20.83 0.99
N ILE A 278 2.52 19.74 0.36
CA ILE A 278 2.20 19.42 -1.03
C ILE A 278 0.67 19.26 -1.17
N LYS A 279 0.07 20.04 -2.06
CA LYS A 279 -1.41 20.10 -2.21
C LYS A 279 -2.05 18.81 -2.67
N THR A 280 -1.32 17.99 -3.42
CA THR A 280 -1.78 16.72 -4.00
C THR A 280 -1.55 15.51 -3.07
N LEU A 281 -0.85 15.68 -1.95
CA LEU A 281 -0.86 14.76 -0.83
C LEU A 281 -2.00 15.13 0.13
N ASP A 282 -2.89 14.22 0.43
CA ASP A 282 -4.09 14.47 1.23
C ASP A 282 -3.82 14.42 2.73
N TYR A 283 -2.87 13.63 3.16
CA TYR A 283 -2.46 13.46 4.55
C TYR A 283 -0.99 13.10 4.66
N GLY A 284 -0.43 13.25 5.85
CA GLY A 284 0.92 12.83 6.16
C GLY A 284 0.95 11.50 6.89
N VAL A 285 2.04 10.78 6.70
CA VAL A 285 2.35 9.56 7.42
C VAL A 285 3.70 9.68 8.08
N PHE A 286 3.96 8.89 9.12
CA PHE A 286 5.27 8.74 9.72
C PHE A 286 5.39 7.35 10.36
N HIS A 287 6.62 6.90 10.54
CA HIS A 287 6.96 5.62 11.15
C HIS A 287 7.63 5.82 12.51
N LEU A 288 7.77 4.74 13.29
CA LEU A 288 8.35 4.83 14.63
C LEU A 288 9.13 3.56 14.99
N TYR A 289 10.43 3.61 14.74
CA TYR A 289 11.40 2.56 15.09
C TYR A 289 12.59 3.15 15.84
N PRO A 290 12.42 3.65 17.07
CA PRO A 290 13.46 4.41 17.79
C PRO A 290 14.76 3.65 17.92
N ASN A 291 14.69 2.35 18.18
CA ASN A 291 15.86 1.50 18.33
C ASN A 291 16.76 1.47 17.08
N SER A 292 16.14 1.43 15.90
CA SER A 292 16.86 1.45 14.62
C SER A 292 17.50 2.80 14.32
N TRP A 293 16.98 3.87 14.93
CA TRP A 293 17.45 5.25 14.71
C TRP A 293 18.35 5.78 15.82
N GLY A 294 18.70 4.93 16.80
CA GLY A 294 19.57 5.31 17.91
C GLY A 294 18.91 6.10 19.04
N TYR A 295 17.57 6.08 19.12
CA TYR A 295 16.80 6.69 20.19
C TYR A 295 16.29 5.62 21.18
N ASN A 296 16.00 6.05 22.42
CA ASN A 296 15.30 5.21 23.37
C ASN A 296 13.80 5.14 23.07
N TYR A 297 13.10 4.15 23.58
CA TYR A 297 11.68 3.96 23.28
C TYR A 297 10.76 5.07 23.83
N THR A 298 11.16 5.76 24.91
CA THR A 298 10.36 6.87 25.47
C THR A 298 10.34 8.08 24.54
N TRP A 299 11.38 8.27 23.73
CA TRP A 299 11.43 9.30 22.70
C TRP A 299 10.28 9.20 21.69
N GLY A 300 9.77 7.98 21.42
CA GLY A 300 8.65 7.77 20.52
C GLY A 300 7.39 8.56 20.88
N ASN A 301 7.18 8.86 22.17
CA ASN A 301 6.03 9.68 22.60
C ASN A 301 6.18 11.13 22.10
N GLU A 302 7.36 11.71 22.24
CA GLU A 302 7.65 13.06 21.74
C GLU A 302 7.55 13.11 20.21
N TRP A 303 8.02 12.08 19.50
CA TRP A 303 7.92 11.94 18.07
C TRP A 303 6.46 11.99 17.57
N ILE A 304 5.56 11.29 18.25
CA ILE A 304 4.11 11.31 17.97
C ILE A 304 3.53 12.72 18.20
N GLU A 305 3.89 13.37 19.33
CA GLU A 305 3.40 14.70 19.66
C GLU A 305 3.88 15.77 18.68
N GLN A 306 5.12 15.66 18.19
CA GLN A 306 5.71 16.57 17.21
C GLN A 306 4.99 16.48 15.85
N HIS A 307 4.68 15.26 15.38
CA HIS A 307 3.92 15.03 14.15
C HIS A 307 2.48 15.53 14.27
N ASP A 308 1.83 15.31 15.41
CA ASP A 308 0.51 15.90 15.67
C ASP A 308 0.53 17.43 15.61
N LYS A 309 1.51 18.05 16.27
CA LYS A 309 1.68 19.51 16.27
C LYS A 309 1.93 20.07 14.87
N ALA A 310 2.81 19.42 14.09
CA ALA A 310 3.10 19.83 12.72
C ALA A 310 1.89 19.62 11.80
N GLY A 311 1.19 18.49 11.91
CA GLY A 311 -0.06 18.23 11.19
C GLY A 311 -1.15 19.25 11.51
N LYS A 312 -1.26 19.66 12.78
CA LYS A 312 -2.17 20.73 13.20
C LYS A 312 -1.79 22.08 12.58
N ALA A 313 -0.52 22.39 12.51
CA ALA A 313 -0.03 23.65 11.93
C ALA A 313 -0.30 23.73 10.41
N VAL A 314 -0.19 22.61 9.70
CA VAL A 314 -0.47 22.53 8.26
C VAL A 314 -1.98 22.35 7.98
N GLY A 315 -2.75 21.82 8.95
CA GLY A 315 -4.19 21.60 8.82
C GLY A 315 -4.55 20.31 8.10
N LYS A 316 -3.65 19.30 8.09
CA LYS A 316 -3.89 17.99 7.46
C LYS A 316 -3.96 16.87 8.48
N PRO A 317 -4.68 15.76 8.16
CA PRO A 317 -4.61 14.52 8.93
C PRO A 317 -3.19 13.95 8.93
N VAL A 318 -2.86 13.23 10.00
CA VAL A 318 -1.61 12.50 10.13
C VAL A 318 -1.91 11.10 10.65
N ILE A 319 -1.25 10.10 10.10
CA ILE A 319 -1.30 8.69 10.52
C ILE A 319 0.09 8.27 10.99
N LEU A 320 0.18 7.64 12.16
CA LEU A 320 1.33 6.82 12.54
C LEU A 320 1.20 5.49 11.79
N GLU A 321 1.86 5.41 10.63
CA GLU A 321 1.61 4.35 9.64
C GLU A 321 2.32 3.06 9.97
N GLU A 322 3.48 3.15 10.62
CA GLU A 322 4.20 2.00 11.12
C GLU A 322 4.80 2.27 12.50
N TYR A 323 4.67 1.30 13.38
CA TYR A 323 5.44 1.24 14.61
C TYR A 323 5.57 -0.19 15.09
N GLY A 324 6.70 -0.51 15.68
CA GLY A 324 6.97 -1.84 16.20
C GLY A 324 8.21 -1.87 17.08
N THR A 325 8.31 -2.92 17.86
CA THR A 325 9.44 -3.19 18.77
C THR A 325 9.97 -4.58 18.51
N PRO A 326 11.27 -4.76 18.23
CA PRO A 326 11.80 -6.08 17.95
C PRO A 326 11.87 -6.94 19.21
N PHE A 327 11.55 -8.23 19.08
CA PHE A 327 11.88 -9.20 20.12
C PHE A 327 13.39 -9.11 20.48
N PRO A 328 13.82 -9.19 21.75
CA PRO A 328 13.07 -9.70 22.90
C PRO A 328 12.40 -8.63 23.79
N TYR A 329 12.23 -7.44 23.32
CA TYR A 329 11.53 -6.40 24.10
C TYR A 329 10.04 -6.74 24.24
N ASN A 330 9.44 -6.30 25.34
CA ASN A 330 8.02 -6.49 25.58
C ASN A 330 7.22 -5.45 24.79
N HIS A 331 6.52 -5.88 23.76
CA HIS A 331 5.71 -5.00 22.92
C HIS A 331 4.68 -4.20 23.75
N ILE A 332 4.00 -4.83 24.72
CA ILE A 332 3.00 -4.14 25.56
C ILE A 332 3.63 -2.99 26.35
N GLU A 333 4.80 -3.21 26.94
CA GLU A 333 5.49 -2.21 27.77
C GLU A 333 6.07 -1.07 26.90
N THR A 334 6.39 -1.35 25.64
CA THR A 334 7.00 -0.38 24.72
C THR A 334 5.97 0.33 23.85
N GLU A 335 5.12 -0.40 23.17
CA GLU A 335 4.14 0.15 22.22
C GLU A 335 2.87 0.68 22.90
N GLY A 336 2.51 0.11 24.06
CA GLY A 336 1.38 0.59 24.85
C GLY A 336 1.46 2.07 25.23
N PRO A 337 2.60 2.59 25.69
CA PRO A 337 2.80 4.04 25.89
C PRO A 337 2.63 4.88 24.63
N TRP A 338 3.10 4.40 23.45
CA TRP A 338 2.91 5.08 22.17
C TRP A 338 1.43 5.16 21.79
N GLN A 339 0.72 4.02 21.90
CA GLN A 339 -0.73 3.97 21.68
C GLN A 339 -1.49 4.91 22.65
N ALA A 340 -1.06 4.99 23.91
CA ALA A 340 -1.63 5.93 24.87
C ALA A 340 -1.39 7.39 24.48
N THR A 341 -0.25 7.71 23.86
CA THR A 341 0.05 9.04 23.33
C THR A 341 -0.79 9.34 22.09
N VAL A 342 -0.96 8.39 21.16
CA VAL A 342 -1.88 8.52 20.02
C VAL A 342 -3.30 8.79 20.50
N LEU A 343 -3.78 8.10 21.53
CA LEU A 343 -5.12 8.33 22.09
C LEU A 343 -5.30 9.73 22.67
N LYS A 344 -4.25 10.39 23.15
CA LYS A 344 -4.27 11.75 23.71
C LYS A 344 -4.01 12.85 22.69
N SER A 345 -3.38 12.54 21.56
CA SER A 345 -3.01 13.46 20.49
C SER A 345 -4.15 13.67 19.48
N GLY A 346 -3.92 14.47 18.45
CA GLY A 346 -4.80 14.63 17.29
C GLY A 346 -4.44 13.73 16.10
N ILE A 347 -3.54 12.74 16.28
CA ILE A 347 -3.22 11.75 15.26
C ILE A 347 -4.50 10.99 14.91
N ALA A 348 -4.80 10.95 13.61
CA ALA A 348 -6.09 10.47 13.09
C ALA A 348 -6.25 8.94 13.16
N ALA A 349 -5.14 8.22 12.97
CA ALA A 349 -5.08 6.78 13.03
C ALA A 349 -3.66 6.30 13.32
N ASP A 350 -3.52 5.04 13.71
CA ASP A 350 -2.25 4.36 13.82
C ASP A 350 -2.34 2.91 13.33
N GLN A 351 -1.20 2.35 12.89
CA GLN A 351 -1.09 1.02 12.31
C GLN A 351 0.13 0.30 12.87
N ILE A 352 -0.10 -0.80 13.58
CA ILE A 352 1.02 -1.63 14.06
C ILE A 352 1.79 -2.25 12.89
N TRP A 353 3.09 -2.38 13.01
CA TRP A 353 3.92 -3.23 12.20
C TRP A 353 4.32 -4.46 13.04
N GLN A 354 3.77 -5.67 12.78
CA GLN A 354 2.74 -5.93 11.79
C GLN A 354 1.74 -6.97 12.30
N PHE A 355 0.66 -7.17 11.55
CA PHE A 355 -0.32 -8.22 11.82
C PHE A 355 0.22 -9.61 11.50
N GLY A 356 0.15 -10.51 12.46
CA GLY A 356 0.38 -11.95 12.29
C GLY A 356 -0.94 -12.72 12.27
N PRO A 357 -1.35 -13.37 11.16
CA PRO A 357 -2.57 -14.17 11.12
C PRO A 357 -2.42 -15.46 11.94
N ASN A 358 -3.55 -16.09 12.28
CA ASN A 358 -3.58 -17.37 12.95
C ASN A 358 -4.39 -18.39 12.15
N GLY A 359 -3.78 -19.52 11.80
CA GLY A 359 -4.46 -20.63 11.11
C GLY A 359 -4.46 -20.55 9.58
N THR A 360 -3.59 -19.77 8.98
CA THR A 360 -3.32 -19.79 7.54
C THR A 360 -2.65 -21.09 7.10
N SER A 361 -2.84 -21.53 5.87
CA SER A 361 -2.20 -22.73 5.31
C SER A 361 -0.70 -22.55 5.12
N VAL A 362 -0.27 -21.32 4.79
CA VAL A 362 1.13 -20.91 4.87
C VAL A 362 1.38 -20.43 6.30
N SER A 363 2.47 -20.89 6.92
CA SER A 363 2.83 -20.41 8.26
C SER A 363 2.92 -18.89 8.27
N ALA A 364 2.25 -18.26 9.23
CA ALA A 364 2.33 -16.82 9.42
C ALA A 364 3.77 -16.31 9.67
N GLU A 365 4.65 -17.20 10.16
CA GLU A 365 6.06 -16.90 10.38
C GLU A 365 6.85 -16.69 9.10
N VAL A 366 6.36 -17.15 7.93
CA VAL A 366 7.01 -16.95 6.63
C VAL A 366 7.04 -15.46 6.26
N PHE A 367 6.01 -14.72 6.68
CA PHE A 367 5.89 -13.27 6.41
C PHE A 367 6.08 -12.42 7.67
N GLY A 368 6.21 -13.08 8.84
CA GLY A 368 6.45 -12.42 10.10
C GLY A 368 7.91 -11.96 10.23
N ASP A 369 8.08 -10.94 11.03
CA ASP A 369 9.39 -10.47 11.48
C ASP A 369 9.41 -10.36 13.01
N VAL A 370 10.48 -9.79 13.55
CA VAL A 370 10.69 -9.64 15.00
C VAL A 370 9.72 -8.68 15.69
N ASN A 371 8.92 -7.92 14.92
CA ASN A 371 7.92 -6.99 15.43
C ASN A 371 6.49 -7.53 15.29
N THR A 372 6.31 -8.73 14.73
CA THR A 372 4.98 -9.28 14.41
C THR A 372 4.18 -9.60 15.64
N ILE A 373 2.94 -9.09 15.72
CA ILE A 373 1.98 -9.38 16.79
C ILE A 373 0.90 -10.32 16.24
N TYR A 374 0.87 -11.56 16.78
CA TYR A 374 0.04 -12.63 16.25
C TYR A 374 -1.38 -12.62 16.81
N PHE A 375 -2.36 -12.77 15.93
CA PHE A 375 -3.79 -12.85 16.26
C PHE A 375 -4.07 -13.94 17.31
N LYS A 376 -4.96 -13.66 18.28
CA LYS A 376 -5.32 -14.49 19.43
C LYS A 376 -4.26 -14.62 20.54
N THR A 377 -3.15 -13.92 20.46
CA THR A 377 -2.25 -13.83 21.61
C THR A 377 -2.77 -12.82 22.64
N PRO A 378 -2.38 -12.93 23.93
CA PRO A 378 -2.69 -11.92 24.95
C PRO A 378 -2.18 -10.52 24.57
N GLU A 379 -1.03 -10.46 23.92
CA GLU A 379 -0.42 -9.25 23.39
C GLU A 379 -1.32 -8.59 22.32
N TYR A 380 -1.79 -9.39 21.35
CA TYR A 380 -2.74 -8.90 20.34
C TYR A 380 -4.08 -8.45 20.94
N ALA A 381 -4.55 -9.13 21.99
CA ALA A 381 -5.75 -8.72 22.70
C ALA A 381 -5.61 -7.31 23.29
N THR A 382 -4.41 -6.92 23.72
CA THR A 382 -4.09 -5.60 24.27
C THR A 382 -3.84 -4.58 23.17
N LEU A 383 -2.81 -4.80 22.35
CA LEU A 383 -2.30 -3.82 21.37
C LEU A 383 -3.13 -3.77 20.08
N GLY A 384 -3.76 -4.87 19.70
CA GLY A 384 -4.66 -4.93 18.54
C GLY A 384 -6.09 -4.58 18.93
N THR A 385 -6.82 -5.57 19.49
CA THR A 385 -8.27 -5.43 19.73
C THR A 385 -8.59 -4.36 20.79
N GLY A 386 -7.82 -4.33 21.89
CA GLY A 386 -8.01 -3.34 22.96
C GLY A 386 -7.83 -1.92 22.46
N HIS A 387 -6.74 -1.69 21.72
CA HIS A 387 -6.43 -0.40 21.15
C HIS A 387 -7.42 0.05 20.06
N ALA A 388 -7.78 -0.81 19.12
CA ALA A 388 -8.79 -0.51 18.09
C ALA A 388 -10.12 -0.08 18.72
N LYS A 389 -10.54 -0.77 19.79
CA LYS A 389 -11.72 -0.40 20.57
C LYS A 389 -11.57 0.94 21.29
N ALA A 390 -10.38 1.28 21.79
CA ALA A 390 -10.11 2.57 22.43
C ALA A 390 -10.15 3.71 21.41
N MET A 391 -9.51 3.54 20.25
CA MET A 391 -9.53 4.50 19.14
C MET A 391 -10.95 4.81 18.66
N SER A 392 -11.80 3.78 18.47
CA SER A 392 -13.19 3.97 18.02
C SER A 392 -14.08 4.72 19.03
N LYS A 393 -13.64 4.87 20.29
CA LYS A 393 -14.34 5.62 21.35
C LYS A 393 -13.77 7.02 21.58
N LYS A 394 -12.61 7.31 20.98
CA LYS A 394 -11.99 8.63 21.09
C LYS A 394 -12.92 9.67 20.44
N LYS A 395 -13.20 10.73 21.17
CA LYS A 395 -14.12 11.79 20.71
C LYS A 395 -13.45 12.64 19.62
N VAL A 396 -14.22 12.93 18.59
CA VAL A 396 -13.89 13.86 17.51
C VAL A 396 -13.94 15.30 18.02
#